data_1fbaeef63ce1ba1fb3fcf411738ff95c
#
_entry.id   1fbaeef63ce1ba1fb3fcf411738ff95c
#
_cell.length_a   1.000
_cell.length_b   1.000
_cell.length_c   1.000
_cell.angle_alpha   90.00
_cell.angle_beta   90.00
_cell.angle_gamma   90.00
#
_symmetry.space_group_name_H-M   'P 1'
#
loop_
_entity.id
_entity.type
_entity.pdbx_description
1 polymer ?
#
loop_
_entity_poly.entity_id
_entity_poly.type
_entity_poly.pdbx_seq_one_letter_code
_entity_poly.pdbx_strand_id
1 'polypeptide(L)'
;MSLEALGLIETKGLTGAIEAADAMVKTANVVLTGKEFIGAGYVVVSVRGDVGAVKAATDAGAAAARRVGELVSVQVIPRPHEETEKVLPGAGPVKKSLG
;
A
#
# COMPACT_ATOMS: atom_id res chain seq x y z
N MET A 1 12.99 0.45 -18.48
CA MET A 1 12.72 0.86 -17.12
C MET A 1 11.25 0.79 -16.79
N SER A 2 10.92 0.04 -15.83
CA SER A 2 9.54 -0.14 -15.54
C SER A 2 9.12 0.81 -14.43
N LEU A 3 7.82 0.96 -14.28
CA LEU A 3 7.26 1.71 -13.18
C LEU A 3 7.05 0.75 -12.04
N GLU A 4 7.28 1.27 -10.87
CA GLU A 4 6.97 0.53 -9.68
C GLU A 4 5.86 1.28 -8.98
N ALA A 5 4.91 0.57 -8.42
CA ALA A 5 3.83 1.20 -7.73
C ALA A 5 3.82 0.80 -6.28
N LEU A 6 3.25 1.66 -5.47
CA LEU A 6 3.08 1.40 -4.05
C LEU A 6 1.58 1.33 -3.80
N GLY A 7 1.13 0.26 -3.17
CA GLY A 7 -0.26 0.14 -2.77
C GLY A 7 -0.39 0.19 -1.27
N LEU A 8 -1.38 0.92 -0.79
CA LEU A 8 -1.60 1.08 0.64
C LEU A 8 -3.04 0.79 0.98
N ILE A 9 -3.25 0.03 2.02
CA ILE A 9 -4.59 -0.20 2.54
C ILE A 9 -4.57 0.12 4.01
N GLU A 10 -5.47 0.99 4.43
CA GLU A 10 -5.60 1.35 5.84
C GLU A 10 -6.90 0.78 6.37
N THR A 11 -6.82 0.09 7.50
CA THR A 11 -7.99 -0.49 8.14
C THR A 11 -8.05 -0.03 9.58
N LYS A 12 -9.21 -0.17 10.17
CA LYS A 12 -9.33 0.00 11.61
C LYS A 12 -9.34 -1.41 12.17
N GLY A 13 -8.30 -1.74 12.91
CA GLY A 13 -8.18 -3.06 13.50
C GLY A 13 -7.29 -3.98 12.71
N LEU A 14 -6.73 -4.94 13.42
CA LEU A 14 -5.75 -5.86 12.85
C LEU A 14 -6.38 -6.91 11.94
N THR A 15 -7.59 -7.34 12.25
CA THR A 15 -8.23 -8.40 11.48
C THR A 15 -8.37 -8.01 10.01
N GLY A 16 -8.85 -6.81 9.73
CA GLY A 16 -8.97 -6.36 8.35
C GLY A 16 -7.63 -6.24 7.67
N ALA A 17 -6.61 -5.80 8.43
CA ALA A 17 -5.27 -5.64 7.86
C ALA A 17 -4.67 -6.99 7.46
N ILE A 18 -4.87 -8.00 8.30
CA ILE A 18 -4.33 -9.32 8.02
C ILE A 18 -5.01 -9.91 6.79
N GLU A 19 -6.33 -9.78 6.70
CA GLU A 19 -7.06 -10.31 5.56
C GLU A 19 -6.68 -9.56 4.28
N ALA A 20 -6.50 -8.25 4.38
CA ALA A 20 -6.08 -7.47 3.22
C ALA A 20 -4.70 -7.92 2.73
N ALA A 21 -3.76 -8.07 3.66
CA ALA A 21 -2.41 -8.47 3.30
C ALA A 21 -2.41 -9.84 2.61
N ASP A 22 -3.15 -10.77 3.17
CA ASP A 22 -3.21 -12.12 2.63
C ASP A 22 -3.82 -12.10 1.22
N ALA A 23 -4.93 -11.40 1.05
CA ALA A 23 -5.59 -11.33 -0.24
C ALA A 23 -4.71 -10.67 -1.30
N MET A 24 -3.97 -9.64 -0.92
CA MET A 24 -3.12 -8.95 -1.87
C MET A 24 -2.02 -9.84 -2.40
N VAL A 25 -1.32 -10.54 -1.53
CA VAL A 25 -0.20 -11.36 -2.01
C VAL A 25 -0.65 -12.63 -2.70
N LYS A 26 -1.88 -13.07 -2.46
CA LYS A 26 -2.40 -14.23 -3.15
C LYS A 26 -2.96 -13.90 -4.53
N THR A 27 -3.40 -12.68 -4.72
CA THR A 27 -4.10 -12.31 -5.94
C THR A 27 -3.16 -11.84 -7.05
N ALA A 28 -2.08 -11.18 -6.69
CA ALA A 28 -1.22 -10.57 -7.70
C ALA A 28 0.23 -10.70 -7.30
N ASN A 29 1.10 -10.47 -8.28
CA ASN A 29 2.54 -10.58 -8.03
C ASN A 29 3.03 -9.28 -7.41
N VAL A 30 2.81 -9.15 -6.11
CA VAL A 30 3.26 -7.99 -5.36
C VAL A 30 4.02 -8.46 -4.14
N VAL A 31 4.83 -7.58 -3.58
CA VAL A 31 5.60 -7.87 -2.39
C VAL A 31 5.04 -7.06 -1.24
N LEU A 32 4.78 -7.70 -0.12
CA LEU A 32 4.32 -7.01 1.07
C LEU A 32 5.53 -6.30 1.67
N THR A 33 5.46 -4.99 1.75
CA THR A 33 6.61 -4.22 2.17
C THR A 33 6.47 -3.63 3.57
N GLY A 34 5.28 -3.64 4.13
CA GLY A 34 5.15 -3.13 5.48
C GLY A 34 3.78 -3.34 6.06
N LYS A 35 3.74 -3.34 7.38
CA LYS A 35 2.51 -3.32 8.14
C LYS A 35 2.80 -2.46 9.33
N GLU A 36 2.09 -1.35 9.45
CA GLU A 36 2.34 -0.37 10.47
C GLU A 36 1.13 -0.07 11.30
N PHE A 37 1.33 -0.01 12.61
CA PHE A 37 0.27 0.36 13.53
C PHE A 37 0.44 1.85 13.76
N ILE A 38 -0.55 2.64 13.39
CA ILE A 38 -0.40 4.09 13.42
C ILE A 38 -1.24 4.76 14.51
N GLY A 39 -1.69 4.00 15.48
CA GLY A 39 -2.39 4.57 16.62
C GLY A 39 -3.89 4.49 16.48
N ALA A 40 -4.59 4.57 17.59
CA ALA A 40 -6.04 4.54 17.64
C ALA A 40 -6.65 3.32 16.94
N GLY A 41 -5.92 2.25 16.85
CA GLY A 41 -6.41 1.03 16.23
C GLY A 41 -6.27 0.97 14.73
N TYR A 42 -5.65 1.97 14.11
CA TYR A 42 -5.48 1.96 12.66
C TYR A 42 -4.21 1.22 12.26
N VAL A 43 -4.31 0.50 11.14
CA VAL A 43 -3.20 -0.29 10.63
C VAL A 43 -3.07 -0.02 9.13
N VAL A 44 -1.85 0.19 8.67
CA VAL A 44 -1.58 0.39 7.25
C VAL A 44 -0.76 -0.79 6.75
N VAL A 45 -1.20 -1.36 5.63
CA VAL A 45 -0.47 -2.45 4.98
C VAL A 45 -0.03 -1.93 3.61
N SER A 46 1.21 -2.18 3.25
CA SER A 46 1.74 -1.69 1.97
C SER A 46 2.33 -2.80 1.13
N VAL A 47 2.17 -2.68 -0.18
CA VAL A 47 2.72 -3.63 -1.14
C VAL A 47 3.38 -2.86 -2.28
N ARG A 48 4.30 -3.51 -2.97
CA ARG A 48 4.96 -2.95 -4.15
C ARG A 48 4.94 -3.94 -5.29
N GLY A 49 4.95 -3.40 -6.50
CA GLY A 49 5.00 -4.21 -7.71
C GLY A 49 4.65 -3.36 -8.91
N ASP A 50 4.43 -4.00 -10.06
CA ASP A 50 3.99 -3.28 -11.24
C ASP A 50 2.64 -2.65 -10.96
N VAL A 51 2.35 -1.53 -11.61
CA VAL A 51 1.15 -0.78 -11.32
C VAL A 51 -0.12 -1.61 -11.52
N GLY A 52 -0.17 -2.43 -12.55
CA GLY A 52 -1.32 -3.29 -12.77
C GLY A 52 -1.51 -4.33 -11.68
N ALA A 53 -0.39 -4.91 -11.23
CA ALA A 53 -0.45 -5.89 -10.17
C ALA A 53 -0.86 -5.24 -8.86
N VAL A 54 -0.37 -4.03 -8.58
CA VAL A 54 -0.71 -3.35 -7.35
C VAL A 54 -2.19 -2.95 -7.35
N LYS A 55 -2.72 -2.54 -8.51
CA LYS A 55 -4.14 -2.21 -8.58
C LYS A 55 -4.99 -3.45 -8.31
N ALA A 56 -4.65 -4.57 -8.94
CA ALA A 56 -5.38 -5.81 -8.71
C ALA A 56 -5.27 -6.24 -7.25
N ALA A 57 -4.09 -6.12 -6.68
CA ALA A 57 -3.87 -6.51 -5.30
C ALA A 57 -4.69 -5.65 -4.35
N THR A 58 -4.68 -4.33 -4.53
CA THR A 58 -5.40 -3.46 -3.60
C THR A 58 -6.91 -3.62 -3.74
N ASP A 59 -7.40 -3.92 -4.94
CA ASP A 59 -8.82 -4.20 -5.09
C ASP A 59 -9.20 -5.43 -4.29
N ALA A 60 -8.41 -6.49 -4.39
CA ALA A 60 -8.68 -7.71 -3.67
C ALA A 60 -8.55 -7.51 -2.17
N GLY A 61 -7.52 -6.77 -1.76
CA GLY A 61 -7.29 -6.51 -0.34
C GLY A 61 -8.40 -5.69 0.27
N ALA A 62 -8.88 -4.69 -0.46
CA ALA A 62 -9.96 -3.86 0.02
C ALA A 62 -11.24 -4.68 0.20
N ALA A 63 -11.55 -5.55 -0.75
CA ALA A 63 -12.72 -6.39 -0.65
C ALA A 63 -12.61 -7.34 0.55
N ALA A 64 -11.42 -7.90 0.75
CA ALA A 64 -11.22 -8.81 1.88
C ALA A 64 -11.37 -8.07 3.22
N ALA A 65 -10.79 -6.88 3.30
CA ALA A 65 -10.88 -6.11 4.53
C ALA A 65 -12.33 -5.76 4.86
N ARG A 66 -13.11 -5.37 3.84
CA ARG A 66 -14.50 -5.02 4.07
C ARG A 66 -15.34 -6.16 4.58
N ARG A 67 -14.99 -7.39 4.21
CA ARG A 67 -15.79 -8.53 4.66
C ARG A 67 -15.64 -8.83 6.14
N VAL A 68 -14.50 -8.49 6.71
CA VAL A 68 -14.23 -8.87 8.09
C VAL A 68 -13.99 -7.71 9.04
N GLY A 69 -13.89 -6.51 8.51
CA GLY A 69 -13.58 -5.38 9.36
C GLY A 69 -13.88 -4.08 8.67
N GLU A 70 -13.24 -3.03 9.15
CA GLU A 70 -13.49 -1.69 8.64
C GLU A 70 -12.36 -1.23 7.75
N LEU A 71 -12.67 -0.95 6.49
CA LEU A 71 -11.71 -0.41 5.56
C LEU A 71 -11.77 1.11 5.65
N VAL A 72 -10.62 1.74 5.84
CA VAL A 72 -10.55 3.18 5.97
C VAL A 72 -10.16 3.83 4.66
N SER A 73 -9.11 3.34 4.01
CA SER A 73 -8.68 3.94 2.74
C SER A 73 -7.86 2.98 1.93
N VAL A 74 -7.82 3.25 0.62
CA VAL A 74 -7.03 2.49 -0.32
C VAL A 74 -6.33 3.50 -1.22
N GLN A 75 -5.04 3.33 -1.44
CA GLN A 75 -4.30 4.20 -2.33
C GLN A 75 -3.38 3.41 -3.23
N VAL A 76 -3.24 3.84 -4.47
CA VAL A 76 -2.25 3.30 -5.37
C VAL A 76 -1.43 4.47 -5.87
N ILE A 77 -0.13 4.40 -5.68
CA ILE A 77 0.78 5.46 -6.08
C ILE A 77 1.75 4.92 -7.12
N PRO A 78 1.52 5.22 -8.40
CA PRO A 78 2.46 4.80 -9.43
C PRO A 78 3.73 5.61 -9.28
N ARG A 79 4.86 5.00 -9.49
CA ARG A 79 6.14 5.65 -9.28
C ARG A 79 7.09 5.38 -10.42
N PRO A 80 7.57 6.42 -11.10
CA PRO A 80 8.68 6.24 -12.00
C PRO A 80 9.89 5.90 -11.15
N HIS A 81 10.65 4.97 -11.62
CA HIS A 81 11.71 4.36 -10.85
C HIS A 81 12.58 5.34 -10.10
N GLU A 82 13.20 6.25 -10.77
CA GLU A 82 14.14 7.12 -10.10
C GLU A 82 13.56 8.35 -9.49
N GLU A 83 12.68 9.00 -10.19
CA GLU A 83 12.17 10.25 -9.71
C GLU A 83 11.32 10.13 -8.47
N THR A 84 10.55 9.10 -8.42
CA THR A 84 9.68 8.94 -7.27
C THR A 84 10.47 8.69 -6.01
N GLU A 85 11.57 7.97 -6.13
CA GLU A 85 12.38 7.70 -4.98
C GLU A 85 12.87 8.99 -4.36
N LYS A 86 13.10 9.99 -5.18
CA LYS A 86 13.57 11.23 -4.67
C LYS A 86 12.53 12.13 -4.09
N VAL A 87 11.30 12.02 -4.57
CA VAL A 87 10.28 12.95 -4.15
C VAL A 87 9.27 12.48 -3.13
N LEU A 88 9.24 11.23 -2.82
CA LEU A 88 8.29 10.76 -1.84
C LEU A 88 8.63 11.27 -0.47
N PRO A 89 7.65 11.65 0.28
CA PRO A 89 7.89 12.14 1.63
C PRO A 89 8.73 11.19 2.45
N GLY A 90 8.51 9.93 2.33
CA GLY A 90 9.29 8.99 3.08
C GLY A 90 10.71 8.92 2.64
N ALA A 91 11.01 9.40 1.47
CA ALA A 91 12.36 9.40 0.97
C ALA A 91 13.14 10.57 1.49
N GLY A 92 12.49 11.53 2.01
CA GLY A 92 13.22 12.59 2.63
C GLY A 92 13.65 13.72 1.75
N PRO A 93 14.62 13.51 0.93
CA PRO A 93 15.21 14.67 0.27
C PRO A 93 14.27 15.54 -0.50
N VAL A 94 13.21 15.01 -0.94
CA VAL A 94 12.34 15.80 -1.75
C VAL A 94 11.85 16.99 -1.04
N LYS A 95 11.67 16.86 0.21
CA LYS A 95 11.17 17.93 0.89
C LYS A 95 12.07 19.03 0.87
N LYS A 96 13.32 18.76 0.98
CA LYS A 96 14.18 19.80 0.99
C LYS A 96 14.31 20.33 -0.32
N SER A 97 14.19 19.54 -1.31
CA SER A 97 14.35 20.07 -2.62
C SER A 97 13.16 20.93 -2.94
N LEU A 98 12.10 20.67 -2.35
CA LEU A 98 10.96 21.49 -2.59
C LEU A 98 10.95 22.66 -1.72
N GLY A 99 11.63 22.56 -0.75
CA GLY A 99 11.61 23.71 0.11
C GLY A 99 12.70 23.62 0.85
#